data_595c60a7af8e55491df95997047d20f7
#
_entry.id   595c60a7af8e55491df95997047d20f7
#
_cell.length_a   1.000
_cell.length_b   1.000
_cell.length_c   1.000
_cell.angle_alpha   90.00
_cell.angle_beta   90.00
_cell.angle_gamma   90.00
#
_symmetry.space_group_name_H-M   'P 1'
#
loop_
_entity.id
_entity.type
_entity.pdbx_description
1 polymer ?
#
loop_
_entity_poly.entity_id
_entity_poly.type
_entity_poly.pdbx_seq_one_letter_code
_entity_poly.pdbx_strand_id
1 'polypeptide(L)'
;MGKALHKLDLWMDDFTIKKKFYIFYVVCVLIPLIVTDSVVFLTTAKFDRERREHEMSNIASAVEYSLSSMIGNAGEIGNSIYTNRDFEEFLSKRYTNSAEYVAAYQNFLSGTLLENALGMNSMIFTLYTDNDTIVNGGRVNTLDKLRNTESYLQLNEEAKSKGLFFVYDDSSSRITRERRVIYLQRLDFYDAETEKYLKIEFDYGSMVRIIKNMNYDNEVLICEGDRILLSNGQYGSYGSEFQRLDNATIRDAYEHTISLYGTDLTIYVKPVENSFLTSIRNELPIILLLLVANVIFPFWFVQIFNRSFTKRITELSRVFKSVDSDHLIPMPCEDGKDEISSMIRNYNRMVERTNGLIETVYKNKIREQEMLVGRKKCGASRIT
;
A
#
# COMPACT_ATOMS: atom_id res chain seq x y z
N MET A 1 -7.74 -45.55 -7.07
CA MET A 1 -6.82 -44.83 -7.95
C MET A 1 -6.66 -45.49 -9.33
N GLY A 2 -6.48 -46.81 -9.44
CA GLY A 2 -6.28 -47.50 -10.73
C GLY A 2 -7.44 -47.43 -11.75
N LYS A 3 -8.71 -47.46 -11.32
CA LYS A 3 -9.88 -47.38 -12.23
C LYS A 3 -10.07 -45.98 -12.86
N ALA A 4 -9.67 -44.90 -12.16
CA ALA A 4 -9.73 -43.54 -12.70
C ALA A 4 -8.60 -43.28 -13.73
N LEU A 5 -7.40 -43.77 -13.45
CA LEU A 5 -6.26 -43.72 -14.40
C LEU A 5 -6.55 -44.51 -15.69
N HIS A 6 -7.13 -45.71 -15.56
CA HIS A 6 -7.47 -46.53 -16.74
C HIS A 6 -8.59 -45.90 -17.60
N LYS A 7 -9.55 -45.19 -16.99
CA LYS A 7 -10.56 -44.41 -17.73
C LYS A 7 -9.95 -43.20 -18.45
N LEU A 8 -8.94 -42.58 -17.82
CA LEU A 8 -8.20 -41.44 -18.41
C LEU A 8 -7.33 -41.89 -19.60
N ASP A 9 -6.68 -43.07 -19.49
CA ASP A 9 -5.89 -43.64 -20.56
C ASP A 9 -6.75 -43.96 -21.80
N LEU A 10 -7.92 -44.61 -21.60
CA LEU A 10 -8.87 -44.92 -22.67
C LEU A 10 -9.43 -43.63 -23.33
N TRP A 11 -9.71 -42.58 -22.52
CA TRP A 11 -10.17 -41.31 -23.06
C TRP A 11 -9.09 -40.55 -23.83
N MET A 12 -7.83 -40.68 -23.40
CA MET A 12 -6.69 -40.07 -24.08
C MET A 12 -6.36 -40.79 -25.41
N ASP A 13 -6.63 -42.07 -25.53
CA ASP A 13 -6.27 -42.85 -26.73
C ASP A 13 -7.02 -42.41 -28.00
N ASP A 14 -8.21 -41.85 -27.84
CA ASP A 14 -9.00 -41.29 -28.96
C ASP A 14 -8.48 -39.97 -29.52
N PHE A 15 -7.55 -39.30 -28.82
CA PHE A 15 -7.03 -38.00 -29.25
C PHE A 15 -5.78 -38.15 -30.14
N THR A 16 -5.68 -37.27 -31.14
CA THR A 16 -4.45 -37.13 -31.93
C THR A 16 -3.28 -36.72 -31.01
N ILE A 17 -2.07 -37.14 -31.35
CA ILE A 17 -0.83 -36.80 -30.60
C ILE A 17 -0.76 -35.28 -30.29
N LYS A 18 -1.13 -34.46 -31.27
CA LYS A 18 -1.18 -32.99 -31.10
C LYS A 18 -2.13 -32.54 -29.97
N LYS A 19 -3.32 -33.15 -29.88
CA LYS A 19 -4.32 -32.83 -28.82
C LYS A 19 -3.85 -33.34 -27.46
N LYS A 20 -3.25 -34.55 -27.39
CA LYS A 20 -2.67 -35.09 -26.15
C LYS A 20 -1.61 -34.15 -25.57
N PHE A 21 -0.73 -33.61 -26.39
CA PHE A 21 0.29 -32.65 -26.00
C PHE A 21 -0.30 -31.31 -25.51
N TYR A 22 -1.32 -30.83 -26.18
CA TYR A 22 -2.01 -29.60 -25.75
C TYR A 22 -2.67 -29.74 -24.36
N ILE A 23 -3.33 -30.88 -24.15
CA ILE A 23 -3.98 -31.17 -22.84
C ILE A 23 -2.91 -31.29 -21.75
N PHE A 24 -1.83 -32.02 -22.02
CA PHE A 24 -0.73 -32.19 -21.07
C PHE A 24 -0.06 -30.85 -20.75
N TYR A 25 0.14 -29.99 -21.72
CA TYR A 25 0.67 -28.65 -21.54
C TYR A 25 -0.25 -27.80 -20.67
N VAL A 26 -1.54 -27.79 -20.97
CA VAL A 26 -2.52 -27.02 -20.17
C VAL A 26 -2.55 -27.48 -18.71
N VAL A 27 -2.60 -28.79 -18.48
CA VAL A 27 -2.73 -29.37 -17.14
C VAL A 27 -1.43 -29.28 -16.35
N CYS A 28 -0.27 -29.57 -16.96
CA CYS A 28 0.98 -29.65 -16.22
C CYS A 28 1.77 -28.35 -16.17
N VAL A 29 1.49 -27.39 -17.05
CA VAL A 29 2.23 -26.13 -17.11
C VAL A 29 1.31 -24.94 -16.82
N LEU A 30 0.27 -24.78 -17.62
CA LEU A 30 -0.54 -23.55 -17.59
C LEU A 30 -1.38 -23.44 -16.31
N ILE A 31 -2.03 -24.52 -15.88
CA ILE A 31 -2.84 -24.49 -14.64
C ILE A 31 -1.97 -24.25 -13.39
N PRO A 32 -0.88 -24.99 -13.12
CA PRO A 32 -0.03 -24.71 -11.96
C PRO A 32 0.55 -23.30 -11.97
N LEU A 33 0.86 -22.79 -13.15
CA LEU A 33 1.41 -21.46 -13.32
C LEU A 33 0.40 -20.36 -12.96
N ILE A 34 -0.85 -20.46 -13.46
CA ILE A 34 -1.94 -19.55 -13.08
C ILE A 34 -2.20 -19.60 -11.58
N VAL A 35 -2.17 -20.80 -10.98
CA VAL A 35 -2.36 -20.95 -9.53
C VAL A 35 -1.24 -20.26 -8.76
N THR A 36 0.01 -20.47 -9.18
CA THR A 36 1.18 -19.85 -8.53
C THR A 36 1.14 -18.33 -8.64
N ASP A 37 0.87 -17.80 -9.83
CA ASP A 37 0.75 -16.34 -10.06
C ASP A 37 -0.39 -15.74 -9.24
N SER A 38 -1.53 -16.45 -9.14
CA SER A 38 -2.66 -16.01 -8.31
C SER A 38 -2.31 -15.96 -6.83
N VAL A 39 -1.60 -16.97 -6.32
CA VAL A 39 -1.14 -17.02 -4.92
C VAL A 39 -0.15 -15.87 -4.64
N VAL A 40 0.83 -15.66 -5.54
CA VAL A 40 1.80 -14.57 -5.41
C VAL A 40 1.08 -13.22 -5.40
N PHE A 41 0.17 -12.99 -6.34
CA PHE A 41 -0.59 -11.73 -6.41
C PHE A 41 -1.40 -11.45 -5.13
N LEU A 42 -2.16 -12.46 -4.64
CA LEU A 42 -2.95 -12.32 -3.41
C LEU A 42 -2.06 -12.07 -2.19
N THR A 43 -0.92 -12.73 -2.12
CA THR A 43 0.03 -12.57 -1.01
C THR A 43 0.66 -11.17 -1.03
N THR A 44 1.11 -10.70 -2.19
CA THR A 44 1.68 -9.35 -2.34
C THR A 44 0.66 -8.27 -2.00
N ALA A 45 -0.58 -8.40 -2.50
CA ALA A 45 -1.65 -7.45 -2.20
C ALA A 45 -1.97 -7.38 -0.68
N LYS A 46 -1.90 -8.53 0.03
CA LYS A 46 -2.06 -8.57 1.48
C LYS A 46 -0.91 -7.87 2.20
N PHE A 47 0.34 -8.16 1.82
CA PHE A 47 1.52 -7.51 2.41
C PHE A 47 1.53 -6.00 2.19
N ASP A 48 1.13 -5.53 1.01
CA ASP A 48 1.04 -4.09 0.72
C ASP A 48 -0.01 -3.40 1.59
N ARG A 49 -1.13 -4.07 1.86
CA ARG A 49 -2.15 -3.55 2.76
C ARG A 49 -1.62 -3.45 4.20
N GLU A 50 -1.05 -4.53 4.73
CA GLU A 50 -0.47 -4.56 6.07
C GLU A 50 0.65 -3.51 6.23
N ARG A 51 1.50 -3.37 5.22
CA ARG A 51 2.56 -2.36 5.20
C ARG A 51 1.99 -0.94 5.27
N ARG A 52 0.95 -0.62 4.50
CA ARG A 52 0.29 0.69 4.54
C ARG A 52 -0.36 0.97 5.90
N GLU A 53 -1.02 0.00 6.50
CA GLU A 53 -1.60 0.14 7.83
C GLU A 53 -0.51 0.43 8.88
N HIS A 54 0.61 -0.27 8.83
CA HIS A 54 1.76 -0.01 9.70
C HIS A 54 2.38 1.38 9.48
N GLU A 55 2.51 1.81 8.24
CA GLU A 55 3.02 3.14 7.90
C GLU A 55 2.11 4.24 8.45
N MET A 56 0.80 4.14 8.24
CA MET A 56 -0.17 5.09 8.78
C MET A 56 -0.19 5.09 10.32
N SER A 57 -0.08 3.93 10.96
CA SER A 57 0.04 3.81 12.40
C SER A 57 1.30 4.48 12.94
N ASN A 58 2.43 4.32 12.28
CA ASN A 58 3.70 4.97 12.66
C ASN A 58 3.59 6.50 12.52
N ILE A 59 2.94 6.99 11.46
CA ILE A 59 2.68 8.43 11.27
C ILE A 59 1.81 8.96 12.40
N ALA A 60 0.70 8.27 12.72
CA ALA A 60 -0.19 8.68 13.81
C ALA A 60 0.55 8.74 15.15
N SER A 61 1.36 7.73 15.47
CA SER A 61 2.17 7.71 16.70
C SER A 61 3.22 8.81 16.77
N ALA A 62 3.85 9.15 15.64
CA ALA A 62 4.80 10.26 15.58
C ALA A 62 4.13 11.62 15.79
N VAL A 63 2.93 11.79 15.22
CA VAL A 63 2.11 12.99 15.43
C VAL A 63 1.65 13.08 16.89
N GLU A 64 1.16 11.99 17.47
CA GLU A 64 0.82 11.90 18.90
C GLU A 64 2.00 12.32 19.77
N TYR A 65 3.18 11.73 19.56
CA TYR A 65 4.38 12.06 20.32
C TYR A 65 4.71 13.57 20.25
N SER A 66 4.64 14.14 19.06
CA SER A 66 4.97 15.56 18.86
C SER A 66 3.96 16.49 19.52
N LEU A 67 2.67 16.19 19.41
CA LEU A 67 1.61 16.95 20.09
C LEU A 67 1.71 16.80 21.60
N SER A 68 1.83 15.57 22.09
CA SER A 68 1.94 15.28 23.52
C SER A 68 3.17 15.92 24.15
N SER A 69 4.30 15.93 23.43
CA SER A 69 5.51 16.59 23.89
C SER A 69 5.33 18.12 23.99
N MET A 70 4.75 18.73 22.93
CA MET A 70 4.55 20.18 22.91
C MET A 70 3.55 20.66 23.98
N ILE A 71 2.41 19.97 24.05
CA ILE A 71 1.34 20.30 25.02
C ILE A 71 1.76 19.89 26.44
N GLY A 72 2.48 18.77 26.58
CA GLY A 72 3.04 18.31 27.84
C GLY A 72 3.98 19.34 28.48
N ASN A 73 4.83 20.00 27.70
CA ASN A 73 5.69 21.08 28.16
C ASN A 73 4.89 22.23 28.79
N ALA A 74 3.73 22.58 28.24
CA ALA A 74 2.87 23.60 28.86
C ALA A 74 2.32 23.14 30.20
N GLY A 75 1.93 21.86 30.31
CA GLY A 75 1.49 21.30 31.59
C GLY A 75 2.59 21.26 32.65
N GLU A 76 3.82 20.98 32.26
CA GLU A 76 4.99 21.04 33.15
C GLU A 76 5.27 22.46 33.63
N ILE A 77 5.21 23.45 32.73
CA ILE A 77 5.29 24.88 33.09
C ILE A 77 4.16 25.23 34.05
N GLY A 78 2.93 24.81 33.74
CA GLY A 78 1.77 25.05 34.61
C GLY A 78 1.94 24.46 36.02
N ASN A 79 2.44 23.23 36.11
CA ASN A 79 2.73 22.58 37.40
C ASN A 79 3.88 23.28 38.16
N SER A 80 4.92 23.71 37.43
CA SER A 80 6.04 24.44 38.01
C SER A 80 5.60 25.81 38.61
N ILE A 81 4.73 26.51 37.89
CA ILE A 81 4.13 27.76 38.38
C ILE A 81 3.24 27.50 39.59
N TYR A 82 2.39 26.48 39.52
CA TYR A 82 1.47 26.09 40.59
C TYR A 82 2.18 25.74 41.91
N THR A 83 3.37 25.13 41.84
CA THR A 83 4.14 24.76 43.03
C THR A 83 5.11 25.83 43.51
N ASN A 84 5.22 26.95 42.80
CA ASN A 84 6.19 28.01 43.13
C ASN A 84 5.56 29.07 44.00
N ARG A 85 6.11 29.22 45.22
CA ARG A 85 5.63 30.15 46.24
C ARG A 85 5.79 31.61 45.84
N ASP A 86 6.79 31.96 45.05
CA ASP A 86 7.01 33.34 44.61
C ASP A 86 5.87 33.84 43.71
N PHE A 87 5.29 32.92 42.88
CA PHE A 87 4.11 33.22 42.08
C PHE A 87 2.86 33.44 42.94
N GLU A 88 2.65 32.59 43.95
CA GLU A 88 1.56 32.72 44.89
C GLU A 88 1.64 34.06 45.63
N GLU A 89 2.80 34.37 46.19
CA GLU A 89 3.02 35.62 46.92
C GLU A 89 2.82 36.83 46.02
N PHE A 90 3.39 36.84 44.82
CA PHE A 90 3.25 37.92 43.85
C PHE A 90 1.79 38.16 43.44
N LEU A 91 1.02 37.11 43.13
CA LEU A 91 -0.36 37.22 42.67
C LEU A 91 -1.36 37.53 43.80
N SER A 92 -1.04 37.13 45.05
CA SER A 92 -1.91 37.31 46.21
C SER A 92 -1.66 38.63 46.95
N LYS A 93 -0.45 39.21 46.81
CA LYS A 93 -0.07 40.45 47.50
C LYS A 93 -0.94 41.62 47.04
N ARG A 94 -1.50 42.38 48.02
CA ARG A 94 -2.17 43.65 47.75
C ARG A 94 -1.14 44.77 47.67
N TYR A 95 -1.09 45.47 46.56
CA TYR A 95 -0.17 46.58 46.30
C TYR A 95 -0.84 47.91 46.67
N THR A 96 -0.10 48.77 47.35
CA THR A 96 -0.61 50.04 47.81
C THR A 96 -0.68 51.11 46.70
N ASN A 97 0.17 50.99 45.68
CA ASN A 97 0.18 51.88 44.52
C ASN A 97 0.82 51.19 43.30
N SER A 98 0.61 51.78 42.12
CA SER A 98 1.12 51.25 40.87
C SER A 98 2.66 51.16 40.78
N ALA A 99 3.39 52.04 41.47
CA ALA A 99 4.86 52.01 41.46
C ALA A 99 5.40 50.80 42.22
N GLU A 100 4.81 50.45 43.37
CA GLU A 100 5.12 49.23 44.12
C GLU A 100 4.85 47.99 43.28
N TYR A 101 3.70 47.94 42.59
CA TYR A 101 3.38 46.85 41.69
C TYR A 101 4.40 46.69 40.56
N VAL A 102 4.75 47.79 39.87
CA VAL A 102 5.70 47.75 38.76
C VAL A 102 7.08 47.26 39.21
N ALA A 103 7.56 47.72 40.39
CA ALA A 103 8.82 47.22 40.95
C ALA A 103 8.76 45.72 41.28
N ALA A 104 7.65 45.28 41.88
CA ALA A 104 7.44 43.87 42.18
C ALA A 104 7.36 43.02 40.90
N TYR A 105 6.67 43.52 39.85
CA TYR A 105 6.57 42.88 38.57
C TYR A 105 7.93 42.72 37.86
N GLN A 106 8.76 43.74 37.86
CA GLN A 106 10.10 43.70 37.31
C GLN A 106 10.99 42.67 38.02
N ASN A 107 10.97 42.69 39.37
CA ASN A 107 11.70 41.70 40.15
C ASN A 107 11.21 40.26 39.94
N PHE A 108 9.89 40.11 39.83
CA PHE A 108 9.25 38.84 39.56
C PHE A 108 9.66 38.26 38.19
N LEU A 109 9.65 39.07 37.11
CA LEU A 109 10.06 38.64 35.78
C LEU A 109 11.54 38.30 35.71
N SER A 110 12.42 39.06 36.34
CA SER A 110 13.88 38.89 36.27
C SER A 110 14.42 37.73 37.11
N GLY A 111 13.68 37.29 38.14
CA GLY A 111 14.12 36.28 39.11
C GLY A 111 13.53 34.90 38.94
N THR A 112 12.62 34.71 37.99
CA THR A 112 11.88 33.45 37.89
C THR A 112 12.31 32.58 36.70
N LEU A 113 12.00 31.27 36.79
CA LEU A 113 12.13 30.28 35.69
C LEU A 113 11.40 30.70 34.39
N LEU A 114 10.54 31.74 34.46
CA LEU A 114 9.83 32.36 33.36
C LEU A 114 10.76 33.01 32.32
N GLU A 115 11.92 33.50 32.72
CA GLU A 115 12.90 34.08 31.80
C GLU A 115 13.37 33.05 30.76
N ASN A 116 13.53 31.79 31.17
CA ASN A 116 13.86 30.71 30.28
C ASN A 116 12.65 30.23 29.44
N ALA A 117 11.44 30.23 30.00
CA ALA A 117 10.22 29.89 29.28
C ALA A 117 9.80 31.00 28.30
N LEU A 118 10.18 32.27 28.55
CA LEU A 118 9.98 33.39 27.63
C LEU A 118 10.77 33.27 26.31
N GLY A 119 11.87 32.53 26.32
CA GLY A 119 12.67 32.23 25.13
C GLY A 119 12.04 31.22 24.16
N MET A 120 10.99 30.52 24.54
CA MET A 120 10.25 29.62 23.67
C MET A 120 9.30 30.41 22.77
N ASN A 121 9.72 30.76 21.58
CA ASN A 121 8.98 31.55 20.59
C ASN A 121 7.61 30.95 20.16
N SER A 122 7.28 29.75 20.62
CA SER A 122 6.07 29.01 20.22
C SER A 122 4.92 29.09 21.24
N MET A 123 5.14 29.67 22.43
CA MET A 123 4.16 29.74 23.50
C MET A 123 4.13 31.15 24.14
N ILE A 124 2.93 31.63 24.40
CA ILE A 124 2.71 32.88 25.15
C ILE A 124 1.93 32.50 26.40
N PHE A 125 2.49 32.78 27.58
CA PHE A 125 1.74 32.59 28.80
C PHE A 125 1.30 33.92 29.40
N THR A 126 0.13 33.91 30.06
CA THR A 126 -0.48 35.04 30.75
C THR A 126 -1.11 34.55 32.05
N LEU A 127 -0.82 35.24 33.12
CA LEU A 127 -1.42 35.01 34.43
C LEU A 127 -2.63 35.94 34.62
N TYR A 128 -3.67 35.40 35.19
CA TYR A 128 -4.89 36.15 35.52
C TYR A 128 -5.21 36.00 36.99
N THR A 129 -5.64 37.08 37.63
CA THR A 129 -6.03 37.07 39.03
C THR A 129 -7.18 38.07 39.26
N ASP A 130 -8.00 37.82 40.27
CA ASP A 130 -9.05 38.71 40.72
C ASP A 130 -8.53 39.77 41.72
N ASN A 131 -7.23 39.80 41.96
CA ASN A 131 -6.59 40.85 42.78
C ASN A 131 -6.73 42.22 42.08
N ASP A 132 -7.57 43.10 42.65
CA ASP A 132 -7.92 44.43 42.11
C ASP A 132 -6.77 45.44 42.15
N THR A 133 -5.70 45.16 42.90
CA THR A 133 -4.51 46.03 42.99
C THR A 133 -3.51 45.79 41.87
N ILE A 134 -3.70 44.76 41.06
CA ILE A 134 -2.86 44.45 39.91
C ILE A 134 -3.19 45.36 38.71
N VAL A 135 -2.17 45.94 38.11
CA VAL A 135 -2.31 46.74 36.91
C VAL A 135 -2.23 45.86 35.66
N ASN A 136 -3.26 45.94 34.83
CA ASN A 136 -3.31 45.18 33.57
C ASN A 136 -2.14 45.54 32.63
N GLY A 137 -1.34 44.60 32.29
CA GLY A 137 -0.26 44.77 31.32
C GLY A 137 0.75 43.61 31.29
N GLY A 138 1.40 43.47 30.19
CA GLY A 138 2.42 42.42 30.01
C GLY A 138 1.88 40.99 30.17
N ARG A 139 2.47 40.25 31.10
CA ARG A 139 2.15 38.85 31.34
C ARG A 139 1.15 38.61 32.47
N VAL A 140 0.69 39.66 33.13
CA VAL A 140 -0.26 39.57 34.24
C VAL A 140 -1.44 40.50 33.98
N ASN A 141 -2.65 40.00 34.12
CA ASN A 141 -3.88 40.72 33.87
C ASN A 141 -4.93 40.41 34.95
N THR A 142 -5.94 41.28 35.04
CA THR A 142 -7.11 41.03 35.88
C THR A 142 -7.99 39.94 35.26
N LEU A 143 -8.67 39.19 36.12
CA LEU A 143 -9.51 38.05 35.74
C LEU A 143 -10.69 38.45 34.82
N ASP A 144 -11.16 39.70 34.88
CA ASP A 144 -12.24 40.20 34.04
C ASP A 144 -11.98 40.04 32.53
N LYS A 145 -10.71 40.09 32.13
CA LYS A 145 -10.32 39.83 30.73
C LYS A 145 -10.44 38.38 30.32
N LEU A 146 -10.39 37.44 31.26
CA LEU A 146 -10.49 36.03 31.01
C LEU A 146 -11.95 35.52 31.09
N ARG A 147 -12.76 36.09 32.00
CA ARG A 147 -14.11 35.61 32.31
C ARG A 147 -15.06 35.52 31.12
N ASN A 148 -14.84 36.35 30.08
CA ASN A 148 -15.68 36.39 28.90
C ASN A 148 -15.11 35.54 27.74
N THR A 149 -14.02 34.79 27.95
CA THR A 149 -13.43 33.93 26.92
C THR A 149 -14.09 32.57 26.89
N GLU A 150 -14.16 31.96 25.68
CA GLU A 150 -14.76 30.65 25.48
C GLU A 150 -14.05 29.57 26.31
N SER A 151 -12.71 29.62 26.35
CA SER A 151 -11.89 28.69 27.12
C SER A 151 -12.15 28.70 28.61
N TYR A 152 -12.40 29.91 29.20
CA TYR A 152 -12.74 30.05 30.61
C TYR A 152 -14.14 29.49 30.93
N LEU A 153 -15.11 29.79 30.08
CA LEU A 153 -16.48 29.31 30.27
C LEU A 153 -16.55 27.80 30.21
N GLN A 154 -15.92 27.18 29.21
CA GLN A 154 -15.86 25.73 29.08
C GLN A 154 -15.16 25.05 30.26
N LEU A 155 -14.01 25.59 30.72
CA LEU A 155 -13.29 25.02 31.86
C LEU A 155 -14.14 24.98 33.13
N ASN A 156 -14.91 26.06 33.39
CA ASN A 156 -15.73 26.16 34.60
C ASN A 156 -17.04 25.37 34.48
N GLU A 157 -17.68 25.32 33.31
CA GLU A 157 -18.83 24.45 33.05
C GLU A 157 -18.52 22.98 33.28
N GLU A 158 -17.33 22.53 32.87
CA GLU A 158 -16.87 21.15 33.07
C GLU A 158 -16.30 20.90 34.48
N ALA A 159 -16.25 21.91 35.34
CA ALA A 159 -15.65 21.85 36.68
C ALA A 159 -14.21 21.26 36.70
N LYS A 160 -13.44 21.51 35.64
CA LYS A 160 -12.04 21.05 35.52
C LYS A 160 -11.07 22.06 36.12
N SER A 161 -9.95 21.58 36.64
CA SER A 161 -8.85 22.43 37.10
C SER A 161 -7.91 22.86 35.98
N LYS A 162 -7.87 22.12 34.88
CA LYS A 162 -7.06 22.39 33.69
C LYS A 162 -7.69 21.78 32.46
N GLY A 163 -7.46 22.40 31.31
CA GLY A 163 -7.98 21.92 30.04
C GLY A 163 -7.20 22.45 28.83
N LEU A 164 -7.36 21.77 27.70
CA LEU A 164 -6.85 22.17 26.40
C LEU A 164 -8.03 22.55 25.51
N PHE A 165 -7.98 23.74 24.92
CA PHE A 165 -9.08 24.31 24.15
C PHE A 165 -8.61 24.75 22.78
N PHE A 166 -9.39 24.42 21.75
CA PHE A 166 -9.20 24.86 20.37
C PHE A 166 -10.31 25.85 20.03
N VAL A 167 -9.98 27.13 19.99
CA VAL A 167 -10.94 28.23 19.83
C VAL A 167 -10.63 29.08 18.60
N TYR A 168 -11.67 29.68 18.03
CA TYR A 168 -11.54 30.66 16.97
C TYR A 168 -11.90 32.03 17.50
N ASP A 169 -10.90 32.89 17.63
CA ASP A 169 -11.04 34.26 18.13
C ASP A 169 -11.50 34.38 19.59
N ASP A 170 -10.70 33.86 20.51
CA ASP A 170 -10.95 33.96 21.96
C ASP A 170 -10.57 35.36 22.58
N SER A 171 -10.33 36.38 21.78
CA SER A 171 -10.01 37.69 22.32
C SER A 171 -10.78 38.80 21.62
N SER A 172 -11.62 39.48 22.43
CA SER A 172 -12.40 40.67 22.05
C SER A 172 -11.55 41.89 21.62
N SER A 173 -10.22 41.84 21.70
CA SER A 173 -9.32 42.97 21.49
C SER A 173 -8.46 42.92 20.24
N ARG A 174 -8.54 41.87 19.42
CA ARG A 174 -7.75 41.74 18.17
C ARG A 174 -8.58 42.05 16.93
N ILE A 175 -7.95 42.75 15.99
CA ILE A 175 -8.54 43.13 14.70
C ILE A 175 -8.70 41.92 13.78
N THR A 176 -7.87 40.88 13.96
CA THR A 176 -7.87 39.65 13.12
C THR A 176 -8.31 38.45 13.95
N ARG A 177 -9.30 37.74 13.42
CA ARG A 177 -9.75 36.46 13.98
C ARG A 177 -8.81 35.36 13.55
N GLU A 178 -8.35 34.56 14.50
CA GLU A 178 -7.38 33.51 14.30
C GLU A 178 -7.73 32.28 15.14
N ARG A 179 -7.34 31.10 14.63
CA ARG A 179 -7.38 29.86 15.42
C ARG A 179 -6.31 29.90 16.50
N ARG A 180 -6.68 29.48 17.69
CA ARG A 180 -5.78 29.42 18.84
C ARG A 180 -5.90 28.10 19.54
N VAL A 181 -4.78 27.66 20.09
CA VAL A 181 -4.71 26.52 20.98
C VAL A 181 -4.31 27.03 22.35
N ILE A 182 -5.16 26.78 23.34
CA ILE A 182 -5.05 27.35 24.67
C ILE A 182 -5.01 26.22 25.69
N TYR A 183 -3.95 26.19 26.47
CA TYR A 183 -3.92 25.46 27.72
C TYR A 183 -4.29 26.42 28.84
N LEU A 184 -5.36 26.09 29.57
CA LEU A 184 -5.85 26.91 30.71
C LEU A 184 -5.79 26.06 31.97
N GLN A 185 -5.18 26.59 33.01
CA GLN A 185 -5.06 25.94 34.31
C GLN A 185 -5.46 26.91 35.41
N ARG A 186 -6.36 26.47 36.31
CA ARG A 186 -6.66 27.14 37.56
C ARG A 186 -5.53 26.89 38.54
N LEU A 187 -5.05 27.97 39.17
CA LEU A 187 -4.00 27.95 40.19
C LEU A 187 -4.63 27.98 41.58
N ASP A 188 -5.05 26.84 42.08
CA ASP A 188 -5.62 26.68 43.42
C ASP A 188 -4.49 26.60 44.43
N PHE A 189 -3.86 27.76 44.70
CA PHE A 189 -2.89 27.85 45.79
C PHE A 189 -3.60 27.64 47.13
N TYR A 190 -2.85 27.37 48.19
CA TYR A 190 -3.39 27.11 49.52
C TYR A 190 -4.21 28.29 50.10
N ASP A 191 -4.01 29.49 49.57
CA ASP A 191 -4.78 30.68 49.92
C ASP A 191 -5.94 30.86 48.92
N ALA A 192 -7.14 30.47 49.33
CA ALA A 192 -8.34 30.44 48.52
C ALA A 192 -9.08 31.77 48.39
N GLU A 193 -8.55 32.90 48.90
CA GLU A 193 -9.24 34.16 48.87
C GLU A 193 -9.33 34.79 47.46
N THR A 194 -8.42 34.42 46.56
CA THR A 194 -8.34 34.98 45.22
C THR A 194 -8.29 33.90 44.12
N GLU A 195 -9.10 34.09 43.08
CA GLU A 195 -9.06 33.22 41.89
C GLU A 195 -7.88 33.56 40.98
N LYS A 196 -7.12 32.55 40.59
CA LYS A 196 -5.94 32.71 39.75
C LYS A 196 -5.92 31.68 38.64
N TYR A 197 -5.53 32.11 37.44
CA TYR A 197 -5.43 31.24 36.27
C TYR A 197 -4.13 31.48 35.51
N LEU A 198 -3.60 30.40 34.96
CA LEU A 198 -2.53 30.41 33.97
C LEU A 198 -3.13 30.08 32.61
N LYS A 199 -2.96 30.96 31.64
CA LYS A 199 -3.29 30.75 30.24
C LYS A 199 -2.00 30.64 29.44
N ILE A 200 -1.81 29.52 28.71
CA ILE A 200 -0.71 29.32 27.76
C ILE A 200 -1.32 29.24 26.37
N GLU A 201 -0.99 30.18 25.51
CA GLU A 201 -1.39 30.20 24.12
C GLU A 201 -0.25 29.61 23.28
N PHE A 202 -0.56 28.60 22.45
CA PHE A 202 0.37 28.07 21.47
C PHE A 202 0.22 28.83 20.15
N ASP A 203 1.34 29.05 19.47
CA ASP A 203 1.30 29.54 18.10
C ASP A 203 0.76 28.42 17.17
N TYR A 204 -0.49 28.60 16.73
CA TYR A 204 -1.18 27.65 15.85
C TYR A 204 -0.37 27.36 14.58
N GLY A 205 0.25 28.39 13.99
CA GLY A 205 1.09 28.24 12.80
C GLY A 205 2.31 27.37 13.05
N SER A 206 2.89 27.43 14.24
CA SER A 206 4.00 26.55 14.65
C SER A 206 3.54 25.10 14.83
N MET A 207 2.36 24.87 15.39
CA MET A 207 1.79 23.51 15.51
C MET A 207 1.55 22.88 14.13
N VAL A 208 0.92 23.62 13.21
CA VAL A 208 0.72 23.15 11.82
C VAL A 208 2.06 22.90 11.14
N ARG A 209 3.05 23.77 11.36
CA ARG A 209 4.39 23.65 10.77
C ARG A 209 5.13 22.39 11.24
N ILE A 210 4.98 22.00 12.50
CA ILE A 210 5.56 20.77 13.04
C ILE A 210 5.00 19.56 12.29
N ILE A 211 3.68 19.48 12.11
CA ILE A 211 3.03 18.39 11.38
C ILE A 211 3.47 18.38 9.91
N LYS A 212 3.57 19.55 9.27
CA LYS A 212 4.06 19.68 7.88
C LYS A 212 5.52 19.29 7.72
N ASN A 213 6.38 19.64 8.68
CA ASN A 213 7.81 19.35 8.62
C ASN A 213 8.15 17.87 8.81
N MET A 214 7.21 17.05 9.25
CA MET A 214 7.37 15.60 9.27
C MET A 214 7.45 15.00 7.87
N ASN A 215 7.11 15.81 6.84
CA ASN A 215 7.26 15.50 5.41
C ASN A 215 6.63 14.17 4.99
N TYR A 216 5.47 13.86 5.54
CA TYR A 216 4.67 12.72 5.13
C TYR A 216 3.88 13.07 3.87
N ASP A 217 3.88 12.19 2.89
CA ASP A 217 3.03 12.29 1.70
C ASP A 217 1.54 12.10 2.04
N ASN A 218 1.27 11.48 3.19
CA ASN A 218 -0.07 11.22 3.71
C ASN A 218 -0.68 12.50 4.29
N GLU A 219 -1.96 12.74 4.00
CA GLU A 219 -2.70 13.81 4.66
C GLU A 219 -3.04 13.39 6.09
N VAL A 220 -2.67 14.24 7.05
CA VAL A 220 -2.94 14.06 8.48
C VAL A 220 -3.97 15.10 8.90
N LEU A 221 -5.05 14.62 9.53
CA LEU A 221 -6.09 15.46 10.14
C LEU A 221 -6.14 15.16 11.63
N ILE A 222 -6.19 16.20 12.46
CA ILE A 222 -6.39 16.08 13.90
C ILE A 222 -7.72 16.72 14.21
N CYS A 223 -8.62 15.94 14.77
CA CYS A 223 -10.01 16.32 14.96
C CYS A 223 -10.42 16.21 16.43
N GLU A 224 -11.38 17.03 16.84
CA GLU A 224 -12.15 16.90 18.06
C GLU A 224 -13.61 16.70 17.67
N GLY A 225 -14.11 15.47 17.84
CA GLY A 225 -15.41 15.11 17.30
C GLY A 225 -15.48 15.29 15.78
N ASP A 226 -16.37 16.19 15.33
CA ASP A 226 -16.55 16.50 13.90
C ASP A 226 -15.76 17.73 13.43
N ARG A 227 -14.95 18.37 14.29
CA ARG A 227 -14.17 19.56 13.94
C ARG A 227 -12.74 19.21 13.57
N ILE A 228 -12.27 19.67 12.42
CA ILE A 228 -10.86 19.56 12.00
C ILE A 228 -10.06 20.68 12.66
N LEU A 229 -9.22 20.32 13.62
CA LEU A 229 -8.42 21.27 14.41
C LEU A 229 -7.10 21.62 13.72
N LEU A 230 -6.33 20.61 13.29
CA LEU A 230 -5.03 20.77 12.68
C LEU A 230 -4.92 19.87 11.45
N SER A 231 -4.15 20.28 10.44
CA SER A 231 -3.87 19.49 9.25
C SER A 231 -2.54 19.92 8.62
N ASN A 232 -1.85 18.97 8.00
CA ASN A 232 -0.72 19.25 7.11
C ASN A 232 -1.16 19.65 5.70
N GLY A 233 -2.44 19.44 5.35
CA GLY A 233 -3.06 19.74 4.05
C GLY A 233 -3.74 21.12 4.02
N GLN A 234 -4.81 21.18 3.23
CA GLN A 234 -5.56 22.42 2.97
C GLN A 234 -6.34 22.97 4.18
N TYR A 235 -6.62 22.12 5.17
CA TYR A 235 -7.38 22.51 6.37
C TYR A 235 -6.54 23.23 7.43
N GLY A 236 -5.25 23.40 7.19
CA GLY A 236 -4.30 24.03 8.13
C GLY A 236 -4.28 25.56 8.13
N SER A 237 -5.30 26.25 7.59
CA SER A 237 -5.38 27.73 7.60
C SER A 237 -5.75 28.27 8.97
N TYR A 238 -4.98 29.21 9.50
CA TYR A 238 -5.23 29.84 10.81
C TYR A 238 -6.28 30.94 10.79
N GLY A 239 -6.56 31.55 9.64
CA GLY A 239 -7.48 32.69 9.48
C GLY A 239 -8.92 32.33 9.16
N SER A 240 -9.32 31.06 9.26
CA SER A 240 -10.68 30.58 9.00
C SER A 240 -11.22 29.77 10.16
N GLU A 241 -12.54 29.73 10.34
CA GLU A 241 -13.17 28.84 11.32
C GLU A 241 -12.80 27.38 11.09
N PHE A 242 -12.92 26.59 12.17
CA PHE A 242 -12.70 25.14 12.08
C PHE A 242 -13.73 24.51 11.14
N GLN A 243 -13.25 23.76 10.17
CA GLN A 243 -14.12 23.07 9.22
C GLN A 243 -14.64 21.78 9.85
N ARG A 244 -15.82 21.35 9.40
CA ARG A 244 -16.37 20.07 9.83
C ARG A 244 -15.80 18.94 9.01
N LEU A 245 -15.59 17.83 9.68
CA LEU A 245 -15.16 16.59 9.11
C LEU A 245 -16.31 15.95 8.31
N ASP A 246 -16.09 15.69 7.03
CA ASP A 246 -17.02 14.92 6.22
C ASP A 246 -16.59 13.44 6.21
N ASN A 247 -17.56 12.54 6.36
CA ASN A 247 -17.34 11.10 6.31
C ASN A 247 -16.67 10.64 5.00
N ALA A 248 -16.88 11.35 3.91
CA ALA A 248 -16.18 11.11 2.65
C ALA A 248 -14.67 11.40 2.75
N THR A 249 -14.29 12.36 3.59
CA THR A 249 -12.89 12.79 3.78
C THR A 249 -12.05 11.76 4.52
N ILE A 250 -12.66 10.98 5.44
CA ILE A 250 -11.97 9.97 6.28
C ILE A 250 -12.13 8.54 5.76
N ARG A 251 -12.71 8.37 4.58
CA ARG A 251 -12.84 7.05 3.99
C ARG A 251 -11.46 6.41 3.82
N ASP A 252 -11.30 5.19 4.33
CA ASP A 252 -10.05 4.42 4.32
C ASP A 252 -8.88 5.06 5.12
N ALA A 253 -9.14 6.08 5.95
CA ALA A 253 -8.15 6.66 6.84
C ALA A 253 -7.87 5.73 8.03
N TYR A 254 -6.62 5.73 8.49
CA TYR A 254 -6.25 5.12 9.77
C TYR A 254 -6.64 6.07 10.89
N GLU A 255 -7.32 5.55 11.92
CA GLU A 255 -7.83 6.31 13.06
C GLU A 255 -7.04 5.97 14.32
N HIS A 256 -6.61 7.01 15.05
CA HIS A 256 -5.90 6.89 16.31
C HIS A 256 -6.37 7.97 17.28
N THR A 257 -6.91 7.56 18.42
CA THR A 257 -7.46 8.49 19.43
C THR A 257 -6.48 8.67 20.59
N ILE A 258 -6.28 9.93 20.99
CA ILE A 258 -5.45 10.33 22.12
C ILE A 258 -6.25 11.24 23.04
N SER A 259 -5.95 11.24 24.33
CA SER A 259 -6.57 12.14 25.31
C SER A 259 -5.52 13.04 25.93
N LEU A 260 -5.68 14.36 25.75
CA LEU A 260 -4.77 15.37 26.29
C LEU A 260 -5.53 16.38 27.16
N TYR A 261 -5.21 16.40 28.44
CA TYR A 261 -5.84 17.29 29.43
C TYR A 261 -7.37 17.27 29.42
N GLY A 262 -7.96 16.08 29.20
CA GLY A 262 -9.41 15.88 29.19
C GLY A 262 -10.08 16.25 27.87
N THR A 263 -9.30 16.51 26.81
CA THR A 263 -9.79 16.70 25.46
C THR A 263 -9.39 15.47 24.63
N ASP A 264 -10.38 14.79 24.05
CA ASP A 264 -10.17 13.63 23.20
C ASP A 264 -9.95 14.09 21.76
N LEU A 265 -8.78 13.77 21.24
CA LEU A 265 -8.37 14.12 19.88
C LEU A 265 -8.24 12.85 19.05
N THR A 266 -8.79 12.87 17.85
CA THR A 266 -8.65 11.78 16.89
C THR A 266 -7.74 12.20 15.74
N ILE A 267 -6.68 11.43 15.53
CA ILE A 267 -5.72 11.60 14.44
C ILE A 267 -6.15 10.69 13.31
N TYR A 268 -6.51 11.26 12.17
CA TYR A 268 -6.79 10.55 10.93
C TYR A 268 -5.59 10.68 9.98
N VAL A 269 -5.07 9.56 9.54
CA VAL A 269 -4.01 9.49 8.53
C VAL A 269 -4.61 8.90 7.25
N LYS A 270 -4.69 9.71 6.20
CA LYS A 270 -5.25 9.29 4.91
C LYS A 270 -4.18 8.66 4.04
N PRO A 271 -4.48 7.55 3.36
CA PRO A 271 -3.58 7.03 2.34
C PRO A 271 -3.46 7.99 1.17
N VAL A 272 -2.31 8.00 0.51
CA VAL A 272 -2.11 8.79 -0.72
C VAL A 272 -3.06 8.28 -1.80
N GLU A 273 -3.92 9.15 -2.36
CA GLU A 273 -5.01 8.78 -3.29
C GLU A 273 -4.57 8.00 -4.53
N ASN A 274 -3.34 8.11 -4.96
CA ASN A 274 -2.80 7.44 -6.14
C ASN A 274 -1.93 6.21 -5.82
N SER A 275 -1.93 5.71 -4.58
CA SER A 275 -1.04 4.61 -4.18
C SER A 275 -1.29 3.33 -4.97
N PHE A 276 -2.54 3.04 -5.35
CA PHE A 276 -2.89 1.86 -6.16
C PHE A 276 -2.34 1.96 -7.59
N LEU A 277 -2.54 3.09 -8.28
CA LEU A 277 -2.01 3.31 -9.62
C LEU A 277 -0.48 3.41 -9.64
N THR A 278 0.10 3.99 -8.60
CA THR A 278 1.57 4.10 -8.46
C THR A 278 2.19 2.74 -8.16
N SER A 279 1.56 1.92 -7.32
CA SER A 279 1.98 0.54 -7.07
C SER A 279 1.90 -0.31 -8.33
N ILE A 280 0.77 -0.26 -9.08
CA ILE A 280 0.67 -0.96 -10.37
C ILE A 280 1.76 -0.48 -11.33
N ARG A 281 2.02 0.81 -11.43
CA ARG A 281 3.06 1.34 -12.35
C ARG A 281 4.45 0.89 -11.97
N ASN A 282 4.76 0.78 -10.70
CA ASN A 282 6.07 0.30 -10.22
C ASN A 282 6.22 -1.21 -10.41
N GLU A 283 5.14 -1.97 -10.32
CA GLU A 283 5.14 -3.43 -10.54
C GLU A 283 4.93 -3.83 -11.99
N LEU A 284 4.55 -2.89 -12.87
CA LEU A 284 4.29 -3.13 -14.29
C LEU A 284 5.43 -3.88 -15.01
N PRO A 285 6.73 -3.59 -14.77
CA PRO A 285 7.82 -4.35 -15.36
C PRO A 285 7.83 -5.83 -14.94
N ILE A 286 7.52 -6.11 -13.69
CA ILE A 286 7.46 -7.48 -13.14
C ILE A 286 6.26 -8.22 -13.71
N ILE A 287 5.08 -7.58 -13.76
CA ILE A 287 3.85 -8.12 -14.34
C ILE A 287 4.08 -8.44 -15.82
N LEU A 288 4.72 -7.52 -16.57
CA LEU A 288 5.03 -7.72 -17.98
C LEU A 288 6.01 -8.88 -18.20
N LEU A 289 7.04 -8.97 -17.36
CA LEU A 289 8.01 -10.08 -17.39
C LEU A 289 7.33 -11.44 -17.15
N LEU A 290 6.45 -11.51 -16.15
CA LEU A 290 5.66 -12.71 -15.84
C LEU A 290 4.73 -13.06 -17.01
N LEU A 291 4.06 -12.10 -17.61
CA LEU A 291 3.18 -12.32 -18.76
C LEU A 291 3.98 -12.85 -19.98
N VAL A 292 5.16 -12.29 -20.24
CA VAL A 292 6.06 -12.78 -21.31
C VAL A 292 6.52 -14.20 -21.01
N ALA A 293 6.99 -14.47 -19.79
CA ALA A 293 7.46 -15.79 -19.40
C ALA A 293 6.34 -16.84 -19.47
N ASN A 294 5.14 -16.48 -19.04
CA ASN A 294 4.03 -17.42 -18.88
C ASN A 294 3.20 -17.66 -20.14
N VAL A 295 3.21 -16.74 -21.10
CA VAL A 295 2.43 -16.85 -22.34
C VAL A 295 3.33 -17.06 -23.55
N ILE A 296 4.33 -16.21 -23.74
CA ILE A 296 5.14 -16.21 -24.97
C ILE A 296 6.09 -17.40 -24.99
N PHE A 297 6.79 -17.67 -23.89
CA PHE A 297 7.78 -18.74 -23.84
C PHE A 297 7.16 -20.14 -24.06
N PRO A 298 6.06 -20.50 -23.40
CA PRO A 298 5.40 -21.77 -23.63
C PRO A 298 4.76 -21.88 -25.00
N PHE A 299 4.17 -20.80 -25.52
CA PHE A 299 3.63 -20.79 -26.89
C PHE A 299 4.73 -21.13 -27.93
N TRP A 300 5.90 -20.52 -27.77
CA TRP A 300 7.06 -20.77 -28.62
C TRP A 300 7.57 -22.21 -28.49
N PHE A 301 7.62 -22.70 -27.25
CA PHE A 301 8.00 -24.10 -26.97
C PHE A 301 7.04 -25.10 -27.65
N VAL A 302 5.72 -24.88 -27.54
CA VAL A 302 4.71 -25.73 -28.21
C VAL A 302 4.89 -25.71 -29.73
N GLN A 303 5.20 -24.56 -30.33
CA GLN A 303 5.44 -24.44 -31.76
C GLN A 303 6.69 -25.21 -32.21
N ILE A 304 7.80 -25.08 -31.49
CA ILE A 304 9.04 -25.83 -31.76
C ILE A 304 8.78 -27.32 -31.64
N PHE A 305 8.12 -27.73 -30.56
CA PHE A 305 7.82 -29.13 -30.31
C PHE A 305 6.89 -29.71 -31.36
N ASN A 306 5.86 -28.99 -31.77
CA ASN A 306 4.95 -29.42 -32.83
C ASN A 306 5.67 -29.59 -34.17
N ARG A 307 6.60 -28.69 -34.47
CA ARG A 307 7.42 -28.78 -35.71
C ARG A 307 8.44 -29.92 -35.67
N SER A 308 9.08 -30.08 -34.53
CA SER A 308 10.17 -31.08 -34.38
C SER A 308 9.66 -32.54 -34.22
N PHE A 309 8.57 -32.70 -33.49
CA PHE A 309 8.05 -34.02 -33.13
C PHE A 309 6.78 -34.40 -33.89
N THR A 310 5.71 -33.63 -33.66
CA THR A 310 4.35 -34.03 -34.06
C THR A 310 4.22 -34.14 -35.58
N LYS A 311 4.82 -33.19 -36.33
CA LYS A 311 4.75 -33.19 -37.80
C LYS A 311 5.46 -34.41 -38.39
N ARG A 312 6.66 -34.71 -37.88
CA ARG A 312 7.48 -35.84 -38.38
C ARG A 312 6.82 -37.20 -38.10
N ILE A 313 6.28 -37.40 -36.89
CA ILE A 313 5.55 -38.64 -36.54
C ILE A 313 4.28 -38.78 -37.37
N THR A 314 3.54 -37.71 -37.60
CA THR A 314 2.30 -37.73 -38.40
C THR A 314 2.59 -38.05 -39.86
N GLU A 315 3.66 -37.49 -40.42
CA GLU A 315 4.11 -37.82 -41.80
C GLU A 315 4.55 -39.26 -41.90
N LEU A 316 5.33 -39.77 -40.95
CA LEU A 316 5.73 -41.18 -40.88
C LEU A 316 4.49 -42.10 -40.81
N SER A 317 3.51 -41.78 -39.95
CA SER A 317 2.25 -42.54 -39.84
C SER A 317 1.42 -42.50 -41.12
N ARG A 318 1.41 -41.37 -41.86
CA ARG A 318 0.71 -41.24 -43.14
C ARG A 318 1.34 -42.14 -44.20
N VAL A 319 2.66 -42.18 -44.27
CA VAL A 319 3.39 -42.98 -45.24
C VAL A 319 3.24 -44.49 -44.94
N PHE A 320 3.20 -44.88 -43.67
CA PHE A 320 2.87 -46.27 -43.30
C PHE A 320 1.46 -46.68 -43.71
N LYS A 321 0.47 -45.77 -43.70
CA LYS A 321 -0.88 -46.08 -44.18
C LYS A 321 -1.02 -46.16 -45.68
N SER A 322 -0.09 -45.57 -46.45
CA SER A 322 -0.07 -45.64 -47.94
C SER A 322 0.62 -46.87 -48.47
N VAL A 323 0.96 -47.84 -47.64
CA VAL A 323 1.64 -49.13 -48.02
C VAL A 323 0.76 -50.06 -48.89
N ASP A 324 -0.54 -49.77 -49.07
CA ASP A 324 -1.46 -50.52 -49.95
C ASP A 324 -1.31 -50.23 -51.46
N SER A 325 -0.43 -49.29 -51.84
CA SER A 325 -0.14 -49.00 -53.27
C SER A 325 1.02 -49.79 -53.79
N ASP A 326 0.96 -50.21 -55.07
CA ASP A 326 1.95 -51.02 -55.76
C ASP A 326 3.39 -50.48 -55.78
N HIS A 327 3.62 -49.29 -55.24
CA HIS A 327 4.93 -48.63 -55.08
C HIS A 327 5.02 -47.88 -53.77
N LEU A 328 5.96 -48.28 -52.92
CA LEU A 328 6.26 -47.58 -51.66
C LEU A 328 7.16 -46.38 -51.93
N ILE A 329 6.76 -45.21 -51.38
CA ILE A 329 7.48 -43.92 -51.55
C ILE A 329 8.43 -43.73 -50.38
N PRO A 330 9.75 -43.53 -50.58
CA PRO A 330 10.65 -43.21 -49.48
C PRO A 330 10.38 -41.81 -48.94
N MET A 331 10.53 -41.64 -47.62
CA MET A 331 10.48 -40.33 -46.97
C MET A 331 11.79 -39.57 -47.18
N PRO A 332 11.72 -38.21 -47.31
CA PRO A 332 12.93 -37.41 -47.31
C PRO A 332 13.69 -37.62 -45.99
N CYS A 333 14.96 -38.06 -46.12
CA CYS A 333 15.81 -38.29 -44.95
C CYS A 333 16.47 -36.97 -44.56
N GLU A 334 16.08 -36.42 -43.41
CA GLU A 334 16.83 -35.36 -42.78
C GLU A 334 17.99 -35.96 -41.99
N ASP A 335 19.16 -35.33 -41.95
CA ASP A 335 20.39 -35.78 -41.25
C ASP A 335 20.30 -35.72 -39.72
N GLY A 336 19.12 -36.00 -39.16
CA GLY A 336 18.87 -36.06 -37.74
C GLY A 336 19.48 -37.28 -37.07
N LYS A 337 19.98 -37.16 -35.85
CA LYS A 337 20.53 -38.25 -35.03
C LYS A 337 19.53 -38.77 -33.98
N ASP A 338 18.31 -38.27 -33.96
CA ASP A 338 17.25 -38.64 -33.03
C ASP A 338 16.59 -39.99 -33.43
N GLU A 339 15.78 -40.51 -32.53
CA GLU A 339 15.07 -41.79 -32.70
C GLU A 339 14.12 -41.74 -33.90
N ILE A 340 13.49 -40.59 -34.17
CA ILE A 340 12.57 -40.41 -35.30
C ILE A 340 13.33 -40.48 -36.62
N SER A 341 14.48 -39.84 -36.71
CA SER A 341 15.37 -39.98 -37.90
C SER A 341 15.84 -41.42 -38.09
N SER A 342 16.10 -42.14 -36.99
CA SER A 342 16.42 -43.57 -37.05
C SER A 342 15.24 -44.40 -37.58
N MET A 343 14.01 -44.12 -37.15
CA MET A 343 12.79 -44.76 -37.66
C MET A 343 12.58 -44.47 -39.14
N ILE A 344 12.80 -43.23 -39.59
CA ILE A 344 12.69 -42.86 -41.02
C ILE A 344 13.74 -43.61 -41.86
N ARG A 345 14.98 -43.68 -41.39
CA ARG A 345 16.03 -44.47 -42.09
C ARG A 345 15.69 -45.97 -42.20
N ASN A 346 15.17 -46.55 -41.13
CA ASN A 346 14.74 -47.94 -41.12
C ASN A 346 13.55 -48.17 -42.05
N TYR A 347 12.57 -47.22 -42.04
CA TYR A 347 11.46 -47.24 -42.99
C TYR A 347 11.97 -47.18 -44.45
N ASN A 348 12.85 -46.26 -44.82
CA ASN A 348 13.39 -46.11 -46.16
C ASN A 348 14.15 -47.39 -46.60
N ARG A 349 14.90 -48.00 -45.69
CA ARG A 349 15.58 -49.28 -45.96
C ARG A 349 14.59 -50.42 -46.21
N MET A 350 13.46 -50.45 -45.52
CA MET A 350 12.38 -51.39 -45.75
C MET A 350 11.73 -51.13 -47.11
N VAL A 351 11.45 -49.86 -47.45
CA VAL A 351 10.92 -49.47 -48.79
C VAL A 351 11.82 -49.94 -49.94
N GLU A 352 13.13 -49.65 -49.83
CA GLU A 352 14.09 -50.11 -50.85
C GLU A 352 14.07 -51.65 -51.07
N ARG A 353 14.07 -52.40 -49.95
CA ARG A 353 14.02 -53.89 -50.04
C ARG A 353 12.71 -54.36 -50.64
N THR A 354 11.56 -53.75 -50.20
CA THR A 354 10.25 -54.17 -50.68
C THR A 354 10.08 -53.84 -52.17
N ASN A 355 10.43 -52.60 -52.57
CA ASN A 355 10.38 -52.20 -54.00
C ASN A 355 11.31 -53.11 -54.89
N GLY A 356 12.51 -53.46 -54.40
CA GLY A 356 13.39 -54.39 -55.08
C GLY A 356 12.80 -55.82 -55.21
N LEU A 357 12.09 -56.29 -54.18
CA LEU A 357 11.36 -57.56 -54.25
C LEU A 357 10.21 -57.53 -55.28
N ILE A 358 9.40 -56.43 -55.24
CA ILE A 358 8.29 -56.21 -56.19
C ILE A 358 8.84 -56.23 -57.63
N GLU A 359 9.92 -55.48 -57.88
CA GLU A 359 10.56 -55.46 -59.23
C GLU A 359 11.07 -56.84 -59.67
N THR A 360 11.67 -57.56 -58.71
CA THR A 360 12.15 -58.93 -58.98
C THR A 360 11.00 -59.90 -59.31
N VAL A 361 9.90 -59.82 -58.52
CA VAL A 361 8.70 -60.64 -58.75
C VAL A 361 8.04 -60.25 -60.08
N TYR A 362 7.98 -58.97 -60.41
CA TYR A 362 7.41 -58.49 -61.68
C TYR A 362 8.25 -58.94 -62.87
N LYS A 363 9.58 -58.81 -62.78
CA LYS A 363 10.51 -59.34 -63.83
C LYS A 363 10.38 -60.85 -64.02
N ASN A 364 10.27 -61.57 -62.90
CA ASN A 364 10.09 -63.03 -62.99
C ASN A 364 8.74 -63.41 -63.62
N LYS A 365 7.67 -62.68 -63.29
CA LYS A 365 6.35 -62.92 -63.88
C LYS A 365 6.28 -62.56 -65.36
N ILE A 366 6.97 -61.55 -65.82
CA ILE A 366 7.13 -61.23 -67.26
C ILE A 366 7.92 -62.36 -67.96
N ARG A 367 9.03 -62.80 -67.38
CA ARG A 367 9.86 -63.88 -67.94
C ARG A 367 9.06 -65.17 -68.02
N GLU A 368 8.24 -65.48 -67.03
CA GLU A 368 7.37 -66.68 -67.05
C GLU A 368 6.30 -66.56 -68.14
N GLN A 369 5.69 -65.38 -68.33
CA GLN A 369 4.76 -65.12 -69.43
C GLN A 369 5.44 -65.22 -70.80
N GLU A 370 6.65 -64.69 -70.95
CA GLU A 370 7.43 -64.80 -72.16
C GLU A 370 7.76 -66.26 -72.49
N MET A 371 8.13 -67.05 -71.47
CA MET A 371 8.36 -68.49 -71.65
C MET A 371 7.08 -69.25 -72.02
N LEU A 372 5.93 -68.89 -71.48
CA LEU A 372 4.64 -69.48 -71.83
C LEU A 372 4.20 -69.09 -73.24
N VAL A 373 4.44 -67.87 -73.67
CA VAL A 373 4.20 -67.41 -75.04
C VAL A 373 5.16 -68.10 -76.01
N GLY A 374 6.45 -68.23 -75.61
CA GLY A 374 7.47 -69.00 -76.41
C GLY A 374 7.11 -70.48 -76.58
N ARG A 375 6.62 -71.14 -75.52
CA ARG A 375 6.14 -72.54 -75.60
C ARG A 375 4.90 -72.66 -76.50
N LYS A 376 3.94 -71.70 -76.49
CA LYS A 376 2.79 -71.69 -77.39
C LYS A 376 3.21 -71.50 -78.84
N LYS A 377 4.21 -70.66 -79.14
CA LYS A 377 4.77 -70.51 -80.50
C LYS A 377 5.50 -71.75 -80.99
N CYS A 378 6.33 -72.39 -80.12
CA CYS A 378 6.99 -73.68 -80.50
C CYS A 378 6.01 -74.82 -80.64
N GLY A 379 4.89 -74.82 -79.87
CA GLY A 379 3.84 -75.85 -80.07
C GLY A 379 3.02 -75.66 -81.32
N ALA A 380 2.86 -74.45 -81.84
CA ALA A 380 2.18 -74.18 -83.13
C ALA A 380 3.01 -74.47 -84.40
N SER A 381 4.34 -74.54 -84.27
CA SER A 381 5.24 -74.86 -85.39
C SER A 381 5.49 -76.38 -85.60
N ARG A 382 4.79 -77.23 -84.82
CA ARG A 382 4.86 -78.69 -84.96
C ARG A 382 3.60 -79.32 -85.57
N ILE A 383 2.67 -78.52 -86.07
CA ILE A 383 1.45 -79.01 -86.73
C ILE A 383 1.35 -78.32 -88.12
N THR A 384 2.39 -78.47 -88.94
CA THR A 384 2.38 -78.30 -90.40
C THR A 384 3.31 -79.29 -90.99
#